data_b187df079efa0c473bd95acb00ae5d11
#
_entry.id   b187df079efa0c473bd95acb00ae5d11
#
_cell.length_a   1.000
_cell.length_b   1.000
_cell.length_c   1.000
_cell.angle_alpha   90.00
_cell.angle_beta   90.00
_cell.angle_gamma   90.00
#
_symmetry.space_group_name_H-M   'P 1'
#
loop_
_entity.id
_entity.type
_entity.pdbx_description
1 polymer ?
#
loop_
_entity_poly.entity_id
_entity_poly.type
_entity_poly.pdbx_seq_one_letter_code
_entity_poly.pdbx_strand_id
1 'polypeptide(L)'
;MCDGQTFDRFGRVPNLARRMIALDTDRISATLPKGYRARPFADADREPLVAERNTWLHEMERQDAGEWRMWEQLAPDKSLYRIVVEDGEGWIAGFANLSAGGMMRHLDGAQSGNVNVARAARGRGIGSALLAEIEEEARRRKAPRLLGYANAAHPDSLAWADRRGFREIGRRIESYVELASFDPGAWSEKLRAVKSSGIAFRTFAEAMDGLDDLGRESFYRAVFDAQGPMWEDIPFATPTEPWPYERFRQLAFESGQLMPDTSVLAYDGDTIAGFTQTAKRQDKDAYTWMTGTARSHRGRGIATALKVEALTRAKQRGLRAMLTTNDEPNKAMRGINARLGYQMLPAHVQLEKKLA
;
A
#
# COMPACT_ATOMS: atom_id res chain seq x y z
N MET A 1 39.77 -17.25 -15.44
CA MET A 1 39.55 -17.93 -14.13
C MET A 1 38.25 -17.40 -13.61
N CYS A 2 37.19 -18.20 -13.75
CA CYS A 2 35.84 -17.83 -13.34
C CYS A 2 35.64 -18.26 -11.89
N ASP A 3 35.34 -17.33 -11.02
CA ASP A 3 35.00 -17.63 -9.63
C ASP A 3 33.65 -18.34 -9.56
N GLY A 4 33.71 -19.59 -9.11
CA GLY A 4 32.56 -20.47 -8.97
C GLY A 4 31.70 -20.08 -7.76
N GLN A 5 30.54 -19.53 -8.00
CA GLN A 5 29.47 -19.51 -7.00
C GLN A 5 28.87 -20.94 -6.90
N THR A 6 29.10 -21.59 -5.79
CA THR A 6 28.48 -22.89 -5.44
C THR A 6 27.03 -22.65 -4.98
N PHE A 7 26.09 -23.08 -5.81
CA PHE A 7 24.67 -23.21 -5.41
C PHE A 7 24.45 -24.52 -4.69
N ASP A 8 23.60 -24.54 -3.66
CA ASP A 8 23.14 -25.77 -3.06
C ASP A 8 22.22 -26.55 -4.04
N ARG A 9 21.93 -27.83 -3.72
CA ARG A 9 21.13 -28.75 -4.55
C ARG A 9 19.70 -28.27 -4.84
N PHE A 10 19.28 -27.12 -4.30
CA PHE A 10 17.96 -26.52 -4.43
C PHE A 10 18.01 -25.08 -4.94
N GLY A 11 19.13 -24.63 -5.50
CA GLY A 11 19.26 -23.28 -6.09
C GLY A 11 19.20 -22.13 -5.08
N ARG A 12 19.45 -22.37 -3.80
CA ARG A 12 19.45 -21.35 -2.77
C ARG A 12 20.81 -20.70 -2.68
N VAL A 13 20.84 -19.38 -2.78
CA VAL A 13 22.00 -18.57 -2.41
C VAL A 13 22.28 -18.85 -0.92
N PRO A 14 23.54 -19.12 -0.50
CA PRO A 14 23.87 -19.32 0.90
C PRO A 14 23.29 -18.18 1.74
N ASN A 15 22.60 -18.55 2.79
CA ASN A 15 21.99 -17.65 3.76
C ASN A 15 23.13 -16.85 4.43
N LEU A 16 23.50 -15.72 3.83
CA LEU A 16 24.19 -14.65 4.54
C LEU A 16 23.17 -14.20 5.60
N ALA A 17 23.24 -14.85 6.76
CA ALA A 17 22.64 -14.34 7.98
C ALA A 17 23.25 -12.95 8.18
N ARG A 18 22.66 -11.93 7.54
CA ARG A 18 22.96 -10.54 7.83
C ARG A 18 22.66 -10.38 9.30
N ARG A 19 23.73 -10.29 10.11
CA ARG A 19 23.63 -9.82 11.49
C ARG A 19 22.69 -8.60 11.43
N MET A 20 21.52 -8.72 12.03
CA MET A 20 20.73 -7.54 12.38
C MET A 20 21.67 -6.71 13.24
N ILE A 21 22.12 -5.57 12.71
CA ILE A 21 22.94 -4.65 13.48
C ILE A 21 22.03 -4.19 14.60
N ALA A 22 22.38 -4.51 15.82
CA ALA A 22 21.64 -4.06 16.99
C ALA A 22 21.60 -2.53 16.96
N LEU A 23 20.41 -1.96 17.23
CA LEU A 23 20.22 -0.52 17.32
C LEU A 23 21.13 0.03 18.40
N ASP A 24 22.08 0.90 18.03
CA ASP A 24 22.94 1.60 18.97
C ASP A 24 22.22 2.80 19.56
N THR A 25 21.42 2.52 20.58
CA THR A 25 20.55 3.51 21.22
C THR A 25 21.31 4.60 21.93
N ASP A 26 22.51 4.31 22.46
CA ASP A 26 23.33 5.29 23.18
C ASP A 26 23.92 6.30 22.19
N ARG A 27 24.45 5.82 21.07
CA ARG A 27 24.95 6.68 19.99
C ARG A 27 23.84 7.59 19.44
N ILE A 28 22.66 7.03 19.17
CA ILE A 28 21.51 7.80 18.65
C ILE A 28 21.05 8.81 19.71
N SER A 29 20.94 8.40 20.97
CA SER A 29 20.53 9.29 22.07
C SER A 29 21.48 10.47 22.24
N ALA A 30 22.77 10.28 22.02
CA ALA A 30 23.77 11.35 22.08
C ALA A 30 23.56 12.44 20.99
N THR A 31 22.84 12.14 19.90
CA THR A 31 22.51 13.09 18.84
C THR A 31 21.19 13.83 19.09
N LEU A 32 20.40 13.40 20.09
CA LEU A 32 19.11 13.97 20.40
C LEU A 32 19.23 15.21 21.30
N PRO A 33 18.24 16.08 21.30
CA PRO A 33 18.15 17.17 22.28
C PRO A 33 18.11 16.65 23.71
N LYS A 34 18.61 17.44 24.65
CA LYS A 34 18.57 17.08 26.10
C LYS A 34 17.15 16.74 26.55
N GLY A 35 17.01 15.67 27.30
CA GLY A 35 15.74 15.18 27.81
C GLY A 35 15.03 14.15 26.92
N TYR A 36 15.62 13.82 25.77
CA TYR A 36 15.12 12.76 24.89
C TYR A 36 16.12 11.62 24.79
N ARG A 37 15.61 10.41 24.64
CA ARG A 37 16.41 9.20 24.41
C ARG A 37 15.83 8.33 23.29
N ALA A 38 16.67 7.61 22.60
CA ALA A 38 16.28 6.62 21.61
C ALA A 38 16.16 5.24 22.26
N ARG A 39 15.19 4.46 21.77
CA ARG A 39 15.08 3.03 22.10
C ARG A 39 14.52 2.23 20.91
N PRO A 40 14.64 0.90 20.95
CA PRO A 40 13.96 0.04 19.99
C PRO A 40 12.44 0.20 20.09
N PHE A 41 11.78 -0.02 18.96
CA PHE A 41 10.32 -0.11 18.89
C PHE A 41 9.83 -1.36 19.62
N ALA A 42 8.77 -1.23 20.40
CA ALA A 42 8.03 -2.30 21.04
C ALA A 42 6.60 -2.36 20.48
N ASP A 43 5.94 -3.52 20.57
CA ASP A 43 4.57 -3.67 20.05
C ASP A 43 3.56 -2.71 20.72
N ALA A 44 3.77 -2.40 22.00
CA ALA A 44 2.97 -1.44 22.76
C ALA A 44 3.05 0.00 22.22
N ASP A 45 4.05 0.33 21.39
CA ASP A 45 4.19 1.66 20.81
C ASP A 45 3.18 1.92 19.67
N ARG A 46 2.55 0.89 19.13
CA ARG A 46 1.63 1.03 18.00
C ARG A 46 0.45 1.91 18.33
N GLU A 47 -0.20 1.66 19.45
CA GLU A 47 -1.39 2.43 19.87
C GLU A 47 -1.09 3.93 19.97
N PRO A 48 -0.09 4.40 20.77
CA PRO A 48 0.21 5.82 20.84
C PRO A 48 0.70 6.41 19.52
N LEU A 49 1.44 5.68 18.70
CA LEU A 49 1.90 6.16 17.40
C LEU A 49 0.75 6.31 16.40
N VAL A 50 -0.19 5.39 16.38
CA VAL A 50 -1.40 5.47 15.55
C VAL A 50 -2.30 6.59 16.03
N ALA A 51 -2.49 6.73 17.35
CA ALA A 51 -3.29 7.81 17.93
C ALA A 51 -2.72 9.18 17.51
N GLU A 52 -1.42 9.41 17.68
CA GLU A 52 -0.77 10.66 17.25
C GLU A 52 -0.94 10.89 15.74
N ARG A 53 -0.69 9.86 14.92
CA ARG A 53 -0.85 9.96 13.46
C ARG A 53 -2.27 10.34 13.08
N ASN A 54 -3.27 9.74 13.68
CA ASN A 54 -4.69 9.99 13.38
C ASN A 54 -5.15 11.41 13.74
N THR A 55 -4.41 12.15 14.57
CA THR A 55 -4.76 13.54 14.91
C THR A 55 -4.64 14.51 13.73
N TRP A 56 -3.86 14.14 12.70
CA TRP A 56 -3.59 15.00 11.54
C TRP A 56 -3.96 14.37 10.20
N LEU A 57 -4.60 13.18 10.22
CA LEU A 57 -5.16 12.54 9.04
C LEU A 57 -6.66 12.85 8.88
N HIS A 58 -7.12 12.89 7.64
CA HIS A 58 -8.55 12.87 7.35
C HIS A 58 -9.17 11.59 7.94
N GLU A 59 -10.44 11.64 8.36
CA GLU A 59 -11.10 10.49 9.01
C GLU A 59 -11.04 9.20 8.16
N MET A 60 -11.17 9.33 6.83
CA MET A 60 -11.09 8.21 5.89
C MET A 60 -9.68 7.60 5.74
N GLU A 61 -8.64 8.31 6.16
CA GLU A 61 -7.26 7.84 6.13
C GLU A 61 -6.82 7.22 7.47
N ARG A 62 -7.64 7.37 8.52
CA ARG A 62 -7.29 6.86 9.86
C ARG A 62 -7.18 5.35 9.84
N GLN A 63 -6.30 4.85 10.66
CA GLN A 63 -6.03 3.43 10.86
C GLN A 63 -6.09 3.11 12.35
N ASP A 64 -6.24 1.83 12.68
CA ASP A 64 -6.03 1.32 14.03
C ASP A 64 -4.73 0.50 14.13
N ALA A 65 -4.30 0.25 15.35
CA ALA A 65 -3.06 -0.50 15.60
C ALA A 65 -3.19 -1.98 15.21
N GLY A 66 -4.41 -2.53 15.22
CA GLY A 66 -4.72 -3.87 14.74
C GLY A 66 -4.49 -4.00 13.25
N GLU A 67 -4.96 -3.03 12.46
CA GLU A 67 -4.71 -2.97 11.02
C GLU A 67 -3.21 -2.90 10.72
N TRP A 68 -2.46 -2.05 11.43
CA TRP A 68 -1.00 -1.99 11.27
C TRP A 68 -0.32 -3.34 11.57
N ARG A 69 -0.69 -3.98 12.69
CA ARG A 69 -0.14 -5.29 13.08
C ARG A 69 -0.46 -6.36 12.03
N MET A 70 -1.69 -6.39 11.55
CA MET A 70 -2.14 -7.30 10.51
C MET A 70 -1.29 -7.16 9.24
N TRP A 71 -1.08 -5.94 8.74
CA TRP A 71 -0.27 -5.71 7.54
C TRP A 71 1.18 -6.15 7.72
N GLU A 72 1.77 -5.96 8.89
CA GLU A 72 3.12 -6.46 9.16
C GLU A 72 3.19 -7.99 9.21
N GLN A 73 2.16 -8.65 9.71
CA GLN A 73 2.09 -10.11 9.72
C GLN A 73 1.92 -10.69 8.32
N LEU A 74 1.06 -10.07 7.50
CA LEU A 74 0.83 -10.47 6.11
C LEU A 74 2.02 -10.17 5.20
N ALA A 75 2.75 -9.11 5.49
CA ALA A 75 3.88 -8.63 4.70
C ALA A 75 5.16 -8.51 5.56
N PRO A 76 5.65 -9.60 6.18
CA PRO A 76 6.78 -9.53 7.07
C PRO A 76 8.02 -9.02 6.32
N ASP A 77 8.57 -7.92 6.78
CA ASP A 77 9.82 -7.37 6.29
C ASP A 77 10.93 -7.57 7.33
N LYS A 78 11.79 -8.55 7.07
CA LYS A 78 12.95 -8.85 7.92
C LYS A 78 14.02 -7.75 7.90
N SER A 79 13.91 -6.79 6.97
CA SER A 79 14.80 -5.63 6.88
C SER A 79 14.33 -4.44 7.72
N LEU A 80 13.20 -4.55 8.40
CA LEU A 80 12.57 -3.46 9.13
C LEU A 80 13.44 -2.97 10.27
N TYR A 81 13.84 -1.69 10.21
CA TYR A 81 14.63 -0.98 11.21
C TYR A 81 13.76 0.12 11.81
N ARG A 82 13.62 0.17 13.12
CA ARG A 82 12.69 1.06 13.81
C ARG A 82 13.31 1.69 15.04
N ILE A 83 13.09 2.99 15.19
CA ILE A 83 13.57 3.79 16.31
C ILE A 83 12.40 4.56 16.90
N VAL A 84 12.26 4.49 18.20
CA VAL A 84 11.38 5.35 18.99
C VAL A 84 12.21 6.34 19.77
N VAL A 85 11.78 7.59 19.79
CA VAL A 85 12.35 8.64 20.64
C VAL A 85 11.29 9.01 21.67
N GLU A 86 11.67 8.93 22.94
CA GLU A 86 10.82 9.27 24.07
C GLU A 86 11.47 10.31 24.97
N ASP A 87 10.66 11.00 25.75
CA ASP A 87 11.12 11.90 26.81
C ASP A 87 11.39 11.17 28.14
N GLY A 88 11.69 11.93 29.19
CA GLY A 88 11.98 11.38 30.53
C GLY A 88 10.79 10.71 31.21
N GLU A 89 9.58 10.98 30.76
CA GLU A 89 8.31 10.40 31.27
C GLU A 89 7.83 9.21 30.44
N GLY A 90 8.53 8.88 29.34
CA GLY A 90 8.19 7.79 28.43
C GLY A 90 7.18 8.18 27.36
N TRP A 91 6.86 9.48 27.21
CA TRP A 91 6.03 9.94 26.10
C TRP A 91 6.77 9.88 24.77
N ILE A 92 6.14 9.32 23.74
CA ILE A 92 6.75 9.16 22.43
C ILE A 92 6.76 10.49 21.67
N ALA A 93 7.93 11.09 21.55
CA ALA A 93 8.18 12.34 20.85
C ALA A 93 8.49 12.16 19.36
N GLY A 94 8.99 10.98 18.96
CA GLY A 94 9.34 10.70 17.57
C GLY A 94 9.44 9.22 17.26
N PHE A 95 9.26 8.91 15.99
CA PHE A 95 9.38 7.57 15.45
C PHE A 95 10.00 7.62 14.06
N ALA A 96 10.87 6.68 13.77
CA ALA A 96 11.39 6.49 12.43
C ALA A 96 11.45 5.00 12.07
N ASN A 97 11.27 4.71 10.80
CA ASN A 97 11.48 3.37 10.27
C ASN A 97 12.15 3.40 8.91
N LEU A 98 12.88 2.33 8.60
CA LEU A 98 13.45 2.03 7.30
C LEU A 98 13.13 0.59 6.93
N SER A 99 12.79 0.35 5.68
CA SER A 99 12.47 -0.97 5.16
C SER A 99 12.89 -1.14 3.70
N ALA A 100 13.12 -2.38 3.28
CA ALA A 100 13.33 -2.70 1.86
C ALA A 100 12.01 -2.69 1.05
N GLY A 101 10.89 -2.31 1.70
CA GLY A 101 9.62 -2.16 1.03
C GLY A 101 8.66 -3.34 1.15
N GLY A 102 8.59 -4.03 2.27
CA GLY A 102 7.58 -5.03 2.65
C GLY A 102 6.68 -5.61 1.55
N MET A 103 5.57 -4.96 1.30
CA MET A 103 4.64 -5.36 0.22
C MET A 103 5.14 -5.01 -1.19
N MET A 104 5.90 -3.93 -1.35
CA MET A 104 6.35 -3.43 -2.66
C MET A 104 7.85 -3.14 -2.60
N ARG A 105 8.64 -4.08 -3.10
CA ARG A 105 10.08 -3.89 -3.22
C ARG A 105 10.41 -3.11 -4.48
N HIS A 106 11.43 -2.27 -4.39
CA HIS A 106 11.93 -1.50 -5.52
C HIS A 106 13.04 -2.28 -6.25
N LEU A 107 12.93 -2.37 -7.58
CA LEU A 107 13.85 -3.15 -8.43
C LEU A 107 15.31 -2.68 -8.32
N ASP A 108 15.53 -1.42 -8.03
CA ASP A 108 16.87 -0.82 -7.90
C ASP A 108 17.45 -0.92 -6.48
N GLY A 109 16.75 -1.56 -5.55
CA GLY A 109 17.18 -1.69 -4.16
C GLY A 109 17.00 -0.43 -3.30
N ALA A 110 16.23 0.56 -3.77
CA ALA A 110 15.85 1.70 -2.94
C ALA A 110 15.19 1.25 -1.64
N GLN A 111 15.42 2.02 -0.58
CA GLN A 111 14.79 1.76 0.73
C GLN A 111 13.70 2.79 0.99
N SER A 112 12.63 2.35 1.63
CA SER A 112 11.54 3.23 2.08
C SER A 112 11.74 3.60 3.54
N GLY A 113 11.69 4.90 3.86
CA GLY A 113 11.84 5.40 5.20
C GLY A 113 10.79 6.43 5.57
N ASN A 114 10.41 6.46 6.84
CA ASN A 114 9.51 7.48 7.39
C ASN A 114 10.10 8.06 8.67
N VAL A 115 9.90 9.35 8.86
CA VAL A 115 10.21 10.08 10.09
C VAL A 115 8.96 10.80 10.54
N ASN A 116 8.50 10.50 11.74
CA ASN A 116 7.36 11.14 12.36
C ASN A 116 7.80 11.79 13.68
N VAL A 117 7.42 13.04 13.89
CA VAL A 117 7.67 13.77 15.13
C VAL A 117 6.35 14.30 15.63
N ALA A 118 6.00 13.97 16.86
CA ALA A 118 4.79 14.42 17.52
C ALA A 118 4.72 15.97 17.48
N ARG A 119 3.54 16.52 17.25
CA ARG A 119 3.36 17.95 17.01
C ARG A 119 4.00 18.80 18.11
N ALA A 120 3.85 18.42 19.37
CA ALA A 120 4.39 19.13 20.52
C ALA A 120 5.93 19.07 20.64
N ALA A 121 6.59 18.13 19.93
CA ALA A 121 8.05 17.96 19.93
C ALA A 121 8.74 18.50 18.68
N ARG A 122 8.00 19.06 17.72
CA ARG A 122 8.57 19.63 16.50
C ARG A 122 9.45 20.85 16.78
N GLY A 123 10.34 21.15 15.85
CA GLY A 123 11.27 22.30 15.97
C GLY A 123 12.46 22.09 16.91
N ARG A 124 12.54 20.94 17.59
CA ARG A 124 13.59 20.64 18.58
C ARG A 124 14.78 19.83 18.05
N GLY A 125 14.85 19.54 16.74
CA GLY A 125 15.95 18.77 16.15
C GLY A 125 15.72 17.25 16.04
N ILE A 126 14.72 16.67 16.72
CA ILE A 126 14.44 15.22 16.74
C ILE A 126 14.30 14.64 15.34
N GLY A 127 13.53 15.28 14.46
CA GLY A 127 13.34 14.80 13.09
C GLY A 127 14.64 14.76 12.28
N SER A 128 15.56 15.69 12.52
CA SER A 128 16.86 15.74 11.85
C SER A 128 17.78 14.60 12.34
N ALA A 129 17.79 14.33 13.63
CA ALA A 129 18.57 13.22 14.21
C ALA A 129 18.03 11.86 13.70
N LEU A 130 16.72 11.66 13.71
CA LEU A 130 16.08 10.45 13.18
C LEU A 130 16.36 10.25 11.69
N LEU A 131 16.27 11.31 10.88
CA LEU A 131 16.56 11.20 9.44
C LEU A 131 18.04 10.87 9.20
N ALA A 132 18.96 11.49 9.91
CA ALA A 132 20.39 11.18 9.78
C ALA A 132 20.67 9.69 10.06
N GLU A 133 20.03 9.13 11.08
CA GLU A 133 20.16 7.72 11.40
C GLU A 133 19.60 6.79 10.31
N ILE A 134 18.43 7.12 9.78
CA ILE A 134 17.83 6.35 8.68
C ILE A 134 18.71 6.42 7.42
N GLU A 135 19.25 7.58 7.10
CA GLU A 135 20.14 7.75 5.96
C GLU A 135 21.43 6.95 6.13
N GLU A 136 22.01 6.95 7.33
CA GLU A 136 23.19 6.17 7.63
C GLU A 136 22.92 4.66 7.50
N GLU A 137 21.79 4.18 8.05
CA GLU A 137 21.40 2.78 7.91
C GLU A 137 21.14 2.41 6.45
N ALA A 138 20.49 3.28 5.66
CA ALA A 138 20.26 3.06 4.25
C ALA A 138 21.60 2.97 3.47
N ARG A 139 22.60 3.81 3.79
CA ARG A 139 23.96 3.70 3.22
C ARG A 139 24.66 2.41 3.61
N ARG A 140 24.54 1.97 4.88
CA ARG A 140 25.07 0.66 5.32
C ARG A 140 24.48 -0.49 4.53
N ARG A 141 23.20 -0.37 4.12
CA ARG A 141 22.52 -1.33 3.25
C ARG A 141 22.85 -1.16 1.77
N LYS A 142 23.68 -0.17 1.42
CA LYS A 142 24.04 0.18 0.04
C LYS A 142 22.82 0.55 -0.81
N ALA A 143 21.82 1.19 -0.20
CA ALA A 143 20.66 1.69 -0.92
C ALA A 143 21.09 2.86 -1.82
N PRO A 144 20.71 2.87 -3.11
CA PRO A 144 21.06 3.97 -4.01
C PRO A 144 20.27 5.24 -3.69
N ARG A 145 19.12 5.10 -3.06
CA ARG A 145 18.23 6.20 -2.70
C ARG A 145 17.29 5.83 -1.56
N LEU A 146 16.86 6.86 -0.84
CA LEU A 146 15.83 6.79 0.19
C LEU A 146 14.54 7.36 -0.38
N LEU A 147 13.45 6.61 -0.22
CA LEU A 147 12.09 7.00 -0.59
C LEU A 147 11.30 7.33 0.67
N GLY A 148 10.41 8.29 0.56
CA GLY A 148 9.52 8.69 1.65
C GLY A 148 8.20 9.23 1.13
N TYR A 149 7.28 9.53 2.06
CA TYR A 149 6.00 10.13 1.75
C TYR A 149 5.73 11.31 2.67
N ALA A 150 5.11 12.36 2.13
CA ALA A 150 4.54 13.44 2.91
C ALA A 150 3.11 13.74 2.41
N ASN A 151 2.20 14.04 3.33
CA ASN A 151 0.83 14.41 2.94
C ASN A 151 0.82 15.87 2.46
N ALA A 152 0.20 16.14 1.31
CA ALA A 152 0.10 17.47 0.70
C ALA A 152 -0.67 18.48 1.57
N ALA A 153 -1.49 18.02 2.51
CA ALA A 153 -2.12 18.88 3.51
C ALA A 153 -1.12 19.50 4.52
N HIS A 154 0.13 19.03 4.53
CA HIS A 154 1.16 19.48 5.48
C HIS A 154 2.35 20.12 4.75
N PRO A 155 2.23 21.35 4.24
CA PRO A 155 3.28 22.03 3.48
C PRO A 155 4.59 22.17 4.25
N ASP A 156 4.54 22.29 5.59
CA ASP A 156 5.73 22.33 6.45
C ASP A 156 6.56 21.04 6.36
N SER A 157 5.90 19.88 6.22
CA SER A 157 6.57 18.59 6.06
C SER A 157 7.27 18.48 4.70
N LEU A 158 6.63 18.99 3.65
CA LEU A 158 7.22 19.07 2.30
C LEU A 158 8.44 19.99 2.29
N ALA A 159 8.29 21.21 2.83
CA ALA A 159 9.40 22.15 2.95
C ALA A 159 10.55 21.63 3.82
N TRP A 160 10.23 20.85 4.86
CA TRP A 160 11.23 20.20 5.70
C TRP A 160 12.03 19.14 4.92
N ALA A 161 11.36 18.32 4.10
CA ALA A 161 11.98 17.31 3.26
C ALA A 161 12.85 17.94 2.14
N ASP A 162 12.33 18.99 1.47
CA ASP A 162 13.05 19.73 0.42
C ASP A 162 14.37 20.29 0.94
N ARG A 163 14.37 20.99 2.10
CA ARG A 163 15.59 21.50 2.74
C ARG A 163 16.61 20.41 3.10
N ARG A 164 16.23 19.14 3.06
CA ARG A 164 17.11 17.98 3.33
C ARG A 164 17.46 17.18 2.07
N GLY A 165 17.20 17.77 0.91
CA GLY A 165 17.57 17.23 -0.40
C GLY A 165 16.64 16.15 -0.93
N PHE A 166 15.43 16.03 -0.38
CA PHE A 166 14.38 15.25 -1.01
C PHE A 166 13.74 16.04 -2.14
N ARG A 167 13.37 15.34 -3.20
CA ARG A 167 12.60 15.89 -4.31
C ARG A 167 11.35 15.06 -4.56
N GLU A 168 10.32 15.69 -5.05
CA GLU A 168 9.10 15.02 -5.47
C GLU A 168 9.35 14.20 -6.73
N ILE A 169 8.85 12.96 -6.75
CA ILE A 169 8.91 12.04 -7.89
C ILE A 169 7.54 11.58 -8.36
N GLY A 170 6.49 11.89 -7.62
CA GLY A 170 5.12 11.54 -7.97
C GLY A 170 4.15 11.78 -6.83
N ARG A 171 2.89 11.53 -7.10
CA ARG A 171 1.79 11.65 -6.12
C ARG A 171 0.88 10.46 -6.19
N ARG A 172 0.49 9.96 -5.03
CA ARG A 172 -0.58 8.97 -4.87
C ARG A 172 -1.79 9.68 -4.29
N ILE A 173 -2.93 9.51 -4.95
CA ILE A 173 -4.18 10.16 -4.59
C ILE A 173 -5.11 9.09 -4.05
N GLU A 174 -5.36 9.12 -2.75
CA GLU A 174 -6.43 8.35 -2.15
C GLU A 174 -7.76 9.06 -2.39
N SER A 175 -8.80 8.28 -2.65
CA SER A 175 -10.14 8.81 -2.91
C SER A 175 -11.17 7.89 -2.28
N TYR A 176 -12.30 8.42 -1.87
CA TYR A 176 -13.40 7.66 -1.29
C TYR A 176 -14.74 8.08 -1.89
N VAL A 177 -15.68 7.17 -1.86
CA VAL A 177 -17.11 7.47 -2.13
C VAL A 177 -17.95 6.96 -0.97
N GLU A 178 -18.81 7.82 -0.45
CA GLU A 178 -19.83 7.45 0.52
C GLU A 178 -20.93 6.66 -0.17
N LEU A 179 -21.14 5.42 0.24
CA LEU A 179 -22.09 4.52 -0.42
C LEU A 179 -23.54 4.94 -0.24
N ALA A 180 -23.85 5.70 0.80
CA ALA A 180 -25.17 6.29 1.00
C ALA A 180 -25.58 7.17 -0.19
N SER A 181 -24.65 7.99 -0.70
CA SER A 181 -24.88 8.92 -1.82
C SER A 181 -24.72 8.28 -3.21
N PHE A 182 -24.15 7.07 -3.31
CA PHE A 182 -24.01 6.38 -4.59
C PHE A 182 -25.37 5.86 -5.09
N ASP A 183 -25.78 6.27 -6.29
CA ASP A 183 -26.99 5.79 -6.95
C ASP A 183 -26.66 4.75 -8.04
N PRO A 184 -26.91 3.45 -7.79
CA PRO A 184 -26.73 2.42 -8.80
C PRO A 184 -27.64 2.59 -10.01
N GLY A 185 -28.83 3.21 -9.83
CA GLY A 185 -29.84 3.40 -10.88
C GLY A 185 -29.31 4.28 -12.02
N ALA A 186 -28.52 5.29 -11.70
CA ALA A 186 -27.88 6.17 -12.69
C ALA A 186 -26.95 5.43 -13.68
N TRP A 187 -26.55 4.20 -13.36
CA TRP A 187 -25.61 3.40 -14.15
C TRP A 187 -26.26 2.22 -14.90
N SER A 188 -27.59 2.06 -14.79
CA SER A 188 -28.32 0.91 -15.33
C SER A 188 -28.15 0.75 -16.83
N GLU A 189 -28.21 1.84 -17.60
CA GLU A 189 -28.01 1.82 -19.04
C GLU A 189 -26.59 1.38 -19.40
N LYS A 190 -25.58 1.92 -18.71
CA LYS A 190 -24.18 1.55 -18.92
C LYS A 190 -23.93 0.09 -18.64
N LEU A 191 -24.45 -0.44 -17.53
CA LEU A 191 -24.36 -1.86 -17.19
C LEU A 191 -25.02 -2.73 -18.24
N ARG A 192 -26.23 -2.34 -18.70
CA ARG A 192 -26.96 -3.05 -19.74
C ARG A 192 -26.16 -3.09 -21.05
N ALA A 193 -25.59 -1.96 -21.47
CA ALA A 193 -24.79 -1.88 -22.69
C ALA A 193 -23.56 -2.82 -22.63
N VAL A 194 -22.86 -2.87 -21.49
CA VAL A 194 -21.72 -3.78 -21.33
C VAL A 194 -22.18 -5.24 -21.33
N LYS A 195 -23.26 -5.59 -20.62
CA LYS A 195 -23.83 -6.95 -20.64
C LYS A 195 -24.28 -7.37 -22.04
N SER A 196 -24.92 -6.48 -22.80
CA SER A 196 -25.36 -6.75 -24.18
C SER A 196 -24.19 -6.91 -25.16
N SER A 197 -22.98 -6.49 -24.81
CA SER A 197 -21.77 -6.75 -25.60
C SER A 197 -21.12 -8.12 -25.33
N GLY A 198 -21.82 -9.03 -24.63
CA GLY A 198 -21.35 -10.39 -24.33
C GLY A 198 -20.60 -10.53 -23.01
N ILE A 199 -20.45 -9.46 -22.23
CA ILE A 199 -19.75 -9.51 -20.94
C ILE A 199 -20.68 -9.97 -19.82
N ALA A 200 -20.30 -11.06 -19.15
CA ALA A 200 -20.96 -11.55 -17.94
C ALA A 200 -20.19 -11.10 -16.69
N PHE A 201 -20.92 -10.77 -15.61
CA PHE A 201 -20.33 -10.42 -14.32
C PHE A 201 -20.63 -11.51 -13.30
N ARG A 202 -19.60 -11.92 -12.54
CA ARG A 202 -19.71 -12.80 -11.36
C ARG A 202 -18.91 -12.22 -10.22
N THR A 203 -19.38 -12.36 -9.00
CA THR A 203 -18.55 -12.09 -7.83
C THR A 203 -17.47 -13.15 -7.69
N PHE A 204 -16.42 -12.86 -6.90
CA PHE A 204 -15.44 -13.87 -6.52
C PHE A 204 -16.11 -14.99 -5.71
N ALA A 205 -17.11 -14.65 -4.87
CA ALA A 205 -17.88 -15.65 -4.13
C ALA A 205 -18.62 -16.60 -5.08
N GLU A 206 -19.38 -16.08 -6.06
CA GLU A 206 -20.08 -16.88 -7.07
C GLU A 206 -19.14 -17.68 -7.96
N ALA A 207 -17.94 -17.17 -8.25
CA ALA A 207 -16.95 -17.89 -9.05
C ALA A 207 -16.24 -19.01 -8.27
N MET A 208 -16.21 -18.91 -6.94
CA MET A 208 -15.59 -19.92 -6.06
C MET A 208 -16.61 -20.91 -5.46
N ASP A 209 -17.90 -20.69 -5.69
CA ASP A 209 -18.95 -21.52 -5.14
C ASP A 209 -18.87 -22.95 -5.67
N GLY A 210 -18.95 -23.91 -4.74
CA GLY A 210 -18.85 -25.35 -5.05
C GLY A 210 -17.47 -25.84 -5.50
N LEU A 211 -16.45 -24.98 -5.58
CA LEU A 211 -15.09 -25.41 -5.93
C LEU A 211 -14.40 -26.13 -4.76
N ASP A 212 -13.79 -27.28 -5.08
CA ASP A 212 -12.82 -27.95 -4.21
C ASP A 212 -11.48 -27.18 -4.17
N ASP A 213 -10.50 -27.71 -3.44
CA ASP A 213 -9.19 -27.04 -3.27
C ASP A 213 -8.45 -26.90 -4.61
N LEU A 214 -8.56 -27.87 -5.53
CA LEU A 214 -7.94 -27.80 -6.86
C LEU A 214 -8.63 -26.75 -7.73
N GLY A 215 -9.95 -26.69 -7.68
CA GLY A 215 -10.74 -25.66 -8.37
C GLY A 215 -10.42 -24.25 -7.85
N ARG A 216 -10.28 -24.09 -6.53
CA ARG A 216 -9.87 -22.80 -5.93
C ARG A 216 -8.47 -22.39 -6.36
N GLU A 217 -7.52 -23.33 -6.33
CA GLU A 217 -6.14 -23.05 -6.79
C GLU A 217 -6.13 -22.65 -8.27
N SER A 218 -6.90 -23.32 -9.11
CA SER A 218 -7.04 -22.97 -10.53
C SER A 218 -7.66 -21.58 -10.73
N PHE A 219 -8.66 -21.24 -9.94
CA PHE A 219 -9.26 -19.91 -9.94
C PHE A 219 -8.26 -18.81 -9.51
N TYR A 220 -7.48 -19.05 -8.45
CA TYR A 220 -6.47 -18.09 -7.98
C TYR A 220 -5.39 -17.84 -9.04
N ARG A 221 -4.95 -18.90 -9.74
CA ARG A 221 -4.00 -18.77 -10.86
C ARG A 221 -4.59 -17.98 -12.02
N ALA A 222 -5.83 -18.27 -12.40
CA ALA A 222 -6.49 -17.53 -13.48
C ALA A 222 -6.60 -16.03 -13.19
N VAL A 223 -6.90 -15.64 -11.94
CA VAL A 223 -6.92 -14.23 -11.51
C VAL A 223 -5.51 -13.64 -11.51
N PHE A 224 -4.51 -14.38 -11.04
CA PHE A 224 -3.11 -13.95 -11.05
C PHE A 224 -2.60 -13.71 -12.47
N ASP A 225 -2.85 -14.64 -13.38
CA ASP A 225 -2.44 -14.54 -14.79
C ASP A 225 -3.13 -13.36 -15.48
N ALA A 226 -4.43 -13.15 -15.20
CA ALA A 226 -5.15 -11.98 -15.70
C ALA A 226 -4.62 -10.65 -15.14
N GLN A 227 -4.13 -10.65 -13.88
CA GLN A 227 -3.59 -9.45 -13.23
C GLN A 227 -2.24 -9.01 -13.83
N GLY A 228 -1.37 -9.94 -14.22
CA GLY A 228 0.00 -9.63 -14.62
C GLY A 228 0.10 -8.48 -15.62
N PRO A 229 -0.52 -8.58 -16.82
CA PRO A 229 -0.49 -7.50 -17.81
C PRO A 229 -1.16 -6.20 -17.35
N MET A 230 -2.14 -6.29 -16.43
CA MET A 230 -2.82 -5.10 -15.89
C MET A 230 -1.92 -4.38 -14.88
N TRP A 231 -1.11 -5.11 -14.12
CA TRP A 231 -0.13 -4.56 -13.19
C TRP A 231 0.97 -3.79 -13.90
N GLU A 232 1.49 -4.32 -15.02
CA GLU A 232 2.49 -3.65 -15.85
C GLU A 232 2.05 -2.28 -16.36
N ASP A 233 0.74 -2.08 -16.51
CA ASP A 233 0.16 -0.82 -17.02
C ASP A 233 -0.09 0.22 -15.91
N ILE A 234 0.21 -0.10 -14.64
CA ILE A 234 0.09 0.88 -13.54
C ILE A 234 1.29 1.83 -13.60
N PRO A 235 1.05 3.16 -13.73
CA PRO A 235 2.12 4.14 -13.87
C PRO A 235 2.77 4.48 -12.51
N PHE A 236 3.44 3.51 -11.90
CA PHE A 236 4.18 3.74 -10.65
C PHE A 236 5.30 4.77 -10.85
N ALA A 237 5.48 5.66 -9.88
CA ALA A 237 6.59 6.64 -9.90
C ALA A 237 7.97 5.97 -9.80
N THR A 238 8.03 4.76 -9.21
CA THR A 238 9.24 3.95 -9.14
C THR A 238 8.92 2.52 -9.54
N PRO A 239 9.74 1.88 -10.40
CA PRO A 239 9.56 0.47 -10.74
C PRO A 239 9.57 -0.41 -9.50
N THR A 240 8.59 -1.27 -9.40
CA THR A 240 8.43 -2.22 -8.30
C THR A 240 8.52 -3.65 -8.80
N GLU A 241 9.00 -4.53 -7.94
CA GLU A 241 9.08 -5.96 -8.23
C GLU A 241 7.65 -6.56 -8.27
N PRO A 242 7.27 -7.27 -9.35
CA PRO A 242 6.01 -7.99 -9.39
C PRO A 242 5.95 -9.03 -8.28
N TRP A 243 4.76 -9.24 -7.73
CA TRP A 243 4.60 -10.30 -6.73
C TRP A 243 4.70 -11.67 -7.37
N PRO A 244 5.46 -12.62 -6.78
CA PRO A 244 5.37 -14.01 -7.14
C PRO A 244 3.98 -14.56 -6.75
N TYR A 245 3.55 -15.63 -7.42
CA TYR A 245 2.21 -16.20 -7.25
C TYR A 245 1.86 -16.50 -5.78
N GLU A 246 2.76 -17.12 -5.03
CA GLU A 246 2.53 -17.48 -3.64
C GLU A 246 2.25 -16.25 -2.77
N ARG A 247 2.95 -15.16 -3.05
CA ARG A 247 2.73 -13.88 -2.37
C ARG A 247 1.39 -13.27 -2.71
N PHE A 248 1.03 -13.29 -4.00
CA PHE A 248 -0.27 -12.84 -4.47
C PHE A 248 -1.39 -13.66 -3.81
N ARG A 249 -1.30 -15.00 -3.85
CA ARG A 249 -2.28 -15.92 -3.26
C ARG A 249 -2.50 -15.62 -1.77
N GLN A 250 -1.40 -15.51 -1.01
CA GLN A 250 -1.44 -15.20 0.41
C GLN A 250 -2.15 -13.86 0.69
N LEU A 251 -1.78 -12.79 -0.01
CA LEU A 251 -2.33 -11.46 0.24
C LEU A 251 -3.76 -11.32 -0.31
N ALA A 252 -4.00 -11.79 -1.52
CA ALA A 252 -5.24 -11.58 -2.23
C ALA A 252 -6.38 -12.50 -1.76
N PHE A 253 -6.07 -13.74 -1.32
CA PHE A 253 -7.09 -14.74 -1.02
C PHE A 253 -7.03 -15.28 0.41
N GLU A 254 -5.84 -15.45 0.98
CA GLU A 254 -5.66 -16.14 2.27
C GLU A 254 -5.50 -15.19 3.47
N SER A 255 -5.36 -13.89 3.22
CA SER A 255 -5.18 -12.88 4.28
C SER A 255 -6.40 -12.63 5.17
N GLY A 256 -7.58 -13.12 4.76
CA GLY A 256 -8.85 -12.79 5.40
C GLY A 256 -9.34 -11.36 5.11
N GLN A 257 -8.62 -10.61 4.26
CA GLN A 257 -8.99 -9.24 3.88
C GLN A 257 -9.92 -9.18 2.67
N LEU A 258 -9.85 -10.17 1.78
CA LEU A 258 -10.72 -10.23 0.60
C LEU A 258 -12.20 -10.13 1.00
N MET A 259 -12.93 -9.32 0.24
CA MET A 259 -14.40 -9.26 0.28
C MET A 259 -14.96 -9.91 -0.98
N PRO A 260 -15.14 -11.25 -1.01
CA PRO A 260 -15.46 -11.97 -2.24
C PRO A 260 -16.81 -11.60 -2.82
N ASP A 261 -17.80 -11.20 -1.99
CA ASP A 261 -19.13 -10.79 -2.45
C ASP A 261 -19.16 -9.41 -3.12
N THR A 262 -18.14 -8.57 -2.89
CA THR A 262 -18.03 -7.24 -3.49
C THR A 262 -16.90 -7.15 -4.51
N SER A 263 -16.02 -8.16 -4.57
CA SER A 263 -15.05 -8.34 -5.65
C SER A 263 -15.74 -8.96 -6.86
N VAL A 264 -15.52 -8.40 -8.05
CA VAL A 264 -16.27 -8.76 -9.25
C VAL A 264 -15.34 -9.06 -10.42
N LEU A 265 -15.63 -10.13 -11.15
CA LEU A 265 -15.01 -10.50 -12.43
C LEU A 265 -15.93 -10.14 -13.58
N ALA A 266 -15.36 -9.76 -14.70
CA ALA A 266 -15.99 -9.63 -15.99
C ALA A 266 -15.45 -10.72 -16.91
N TYR A 267 -16.35 -11.53 -17.47
CA TYR A 267 -16.02 -12.62 -18.38
C TYR A 267 -16.51 -12.29 -19.80
N ASP A 268 -15.68 -12.62 -20.80
CA ASP A 268 -16.06 -12.74 -22.21
C ASP A 268 -15.91 -14.22 -22.60
N GLY A 269 -17.03 -14.97 -22.64
CA GLY A 269 -17.00 -16.42 -22.60
C GLY A 269 -16.33 -16.94 -21.32
N ASP A 270 -15.29 -17.74 -21.48
CA ASP A 270 -14.49 -18.28 -20.37
C ASP A 270 -13.26 -17.43 -20.01
N THR A 271 -13.05 -16.32 -20.72
CA THR A 271 -11.89 -15.45 -20.52
C THR A 271 -12.19 -14.36 -19.51
N ILE A 272 -11.29 -14.14 -18.54
CA ILE A 272 -11.35 -13.00 -17.63
C ILE A 272 -11.00 -11.73 -18.41
N ALA A 273 -12.01 -10.96 -18.79
CA ALA A 273 -11.87 -9.69 -19.50
C ALA A 273 -11.45 -8.55 -18.57
N GLY A 274 -11.68 -8.70 -17.27
CA GLY A 274 -11.28 -7.75 -16.23
C GLY A 274 -11.82 -8.15 -14.87
N PHE A 275 -11.35 -7.46 -13.83
CA PHE A 275 -11.87 -7.63 -12.48
C PHE A 275 -11.70 -6.37 -11.63
N THR A 276 -12.45 -6.31 -10.55
CA THR A 276 -12.22 -5.41 -9.42
C THR A 276 -12.16 -6.21 -8.15
N GLN A 277 -11.08 -6.03 -7.38
CA GLN A 277 -10.85 -6.71 -6.12
C GLN A 277 -11.01 -5.73 -4.97
N THR A 278 -11.81 -6.10 -3.99
CA THR A 278 -12.11 -5.29 -2.81
C THR A 278 -11.66 -6.01 -1.54
N ALA A 279 -11.21 -5.24 -0.57
CA ALA A 279 -10.76 -5.71 0.72
C ALA A 279 -11.45 -4.94 1.85
N LYS A 280 -11.45 -5.53 3.03
CA LYS A 280 -11.90 -4.88 4.26
C LYS A 280 -10.99 -3.69 4.58
N ARG A 281 -11.58 -2.61 5.07
CA ARG A 281 -10.89 -1.50 5.69
C ARG A 281 -11.76 -0.97 6.83
N GLN A 282 -11.26 -1.04 8.04
CA GLN A 282 -12.04 -0.76 9.25
C GLN A 282 -13.39 -1.52 9.29
N ASP A 283 -14.23 -1.28 10.27
CA ASP A 283 -15.44 -2.12 10.47
C ASP A 283 -16.50 -1.98 9.37
N LYS A 284 -16.60 -0.80 8.75
CA LYS A 284 -17.69 -0.48 7.81
C LYS A 284 -17.20 0.08 6.48
N ASP A 285 -15.92 0.09 6.23
CA ASP A 285 -15.34 0.58 4.98
C ASP A 285 -14.73 -0.55 4.18
N ALA A 286 -14.70 -0.35 2.87
CA ALA A 286 -13.99 -1.23 1.95
C ALA A 286 -12.95 -0.46 1.15
N TYR A 287 -11.99 -1.18 0.63
CA TYR A 287 -10.92 -0.64 -0.21
C TYR A 287 -10.84 -1.40 -1.52
N THR A 288 -10.82 -0.68 -2.63
CA THR A 288 -10.54 -1.28 -3.93
C THR A 288 -9.03 -1.43 -4.10
N TRP A 289 -8.55 -2.65 -4.02
CA TRP A 289 -7.12 -2.94 -4.21
C TRP A 289 -6.70 -2.79 -5.65
N MET A 290 -7.50 -3.35 -6.55
CA MET A 290 -7.21 -3.30 -7.97
C MET A 290 -8.50 -3.27 -8.77
N THR A 291 -8.50 -2.53 -9.87
CA THR A 291 -9.46 -2.65 -10.95
C THR A 291 -8.69 -2.64 -12.25
N GLY A 292 -8.84 -3.69 -13.05
CA GLY A 292 -8.17 -3.81 -14.32
C GLY A 292 -9.07 -4.38 -15.41
N THR A 293 -8.72 -4.08 -16.66
CA THR A 293 -9.34 -4.64 -17.85
C THR A 293 -8.24 -5.08 -18.80
N ALA A 294 -8.33 -6.31 -19.30
CA ALA A 294 -7.41 -6.87 -20.28
C ALA A 294 -7.26 -5.93 -21.49
N ARG A 295 -6.04 -5.77 -22.01
CA ARG A 295 -5.73 -4.82 -23.09
C ARG A 295 -6.68 -4.97 -24.29
N SER A 296 -7.01 -6.21 -24.68
CA SER A 296 -7.95 -6.54 -25.77
C SER A 296 -9.40 -6.12 -25.53
N HIS A 297 -9.78 -5.83 -24.26
CA HIS A 297 -11.15 -5.52 -23.85
C HIS A 297 -11.33 -4.06 -23.42
N ARG A 298 -10.30 -3.23 -23.54
CA ARG A 298 -10.35 -1.81 -23.17
C ARG A 298 -11.26 -1.02 -24.10
N GLY A 299 -11.70 0.15 -23.64
CA GLY A 299 -12.63 1.01 -24.40
C GLY A 299 -14.10 0.59 -24.36
N ARG A 300 -14.40 -0.63 -23.92
CA ARG A 300 -15.77 -1.20 -23.85
C ARG A 300 -16.56 -0.80 -22.58
N GLY A 301 -15.95 -0.03 -21.67
CA GLY A 301 -16.60 0.42 -20.42
C GLY A 301 -16.59 -0.60 -19.28
N ILE A 302 -15.89 -1.73 -19.42
CA ILE A 302 -15.84 -2.84 -18.46
C ILE A 302 -15.33 -2.38 -17.08
N ALA A 303 -14.24 -1.59 -17.01
CA ALA A 303 -13.73 -1.11 -15.73
C ALA A 303 -14.76 -0.27 -14.95
N THR A 304 -15.53 0.58 -15.64
CA THR A 304 -16.62 1.34 -15.01
C THR A 304 -17.70 0.40 -14.50
N ALA A 305 -18.13 -0.57 -15.31
CA ALA A 305 -19.17 -1.52 -14.94
C ALA A 305 -18.77 -2.39 -13.74
N LEU A 306 -17.51 -2.86 -13.70
CA LEU A 306 -16.95 -3.60 -12.56
C LEU A 306 -17.04 -2.79 -11.26
N LYS A 307 -16.61 -1.51 -11.30
CA LYS A 307 -16.71 -0.63 -10.13
C LYS A 307 -18.15 -0.36 -9.72
N VAL A 308 -19.06 -0.17 -10.67
CA VAL A 308 -20.50 0.01 -10.38
C VAL A 308 -21.07 -1.23 -9.69
N GLU A 309 -20.80 -2.43 -10.20
CA GLU A 309 -21.24 -3.69 -9.58
C GLU A 309 -20.67 -3.82 -8.16
N ALA A 310 -19.37 -3.52 -7.95
CA ALA A 310 -18.74 -3.58 -6.63
C ALA A 310 -19.35 -2.57 -5.64
N LEU A 311 -19.56 -1.31 -6.06
CA LEU A 311 -20.17 -0.27 -5.23
C LEU A 311 -21.61 -0.61 -4.88
N THR A 312 -22.38 -1.14 -5.85
CA THR A 312 -23.77 -1.57 -5.63
C THR A 312 -23.84 -2.65 -4.55
N ARG A 313 -22.99 -3.68 -4.64
CA ARG A 313 -22.94 -4.77 -3.67
C ARG A 313 -22.43 -4.30 -2.30
N ALA A 314 -21.44 -3.41 -2.27
CA ALA A 314 -20.95 -2.80 -1.04
C ALA A 314 -22.04 -1.99 -0.31
N LYS A 315 -22.82 -1.20 -1.07
CA LYS A 315 -23.99 -0.48 -0.54
C LYS A 315 -25.06 -1.43 0.01
N GLN A 316 -25.38 -2.50 -0.71
CA GLN A 316 -26.35 -3.52 -0.27
C GLN A 316 -25.92 -4.24 1.02
N ARG A 317 -24.60 -4.36 1.25
CA ARG A 317 -24.04 -4.89 2.50
C ARG A 317 -24.04 -3.89 3.66
N GLY A 318 -24.50 -2.67 3.44
CA GLY A 318 -24.54 -1.62 4.46
C GLY A 318 -23.17 -1.04 4.81
N LEU A 319 -22.17 -1.16 3.91
CA LEU A 319 -20.87 -0.51 4.10
C LEU A 319 -21.04 1.02 3.98
N ARG A 320 -20.18 1.76 4.70
CA ARG A 320 -20.20 3.22 4.75
C ARG A 320 -19.58 3.84 3.50
N ALA A 321 -18.37 3.39 3.19
CA ALA A 321 -17.57 3.96 2.11
C ALA A 321 -16.73 2.91 1.36
N MET A 322 -16.37 3.26 0.12
CA MET A 322 -15.37 2.54 -0.66
C MET A 322 -14.22 3.47 -0.98
N LEU A 323 -13.02 3.07 -0.59
CA LEU A 323 -11.80 3.81 -0.84
C LEU A 323 -11.01 3.19 -2.00
N THR A 324 -10.07 3.96 -2.54
CA THR A 324 -9.10 3.49 -3.54
C THR A 324 -7.93 4.47 -3.62
N THR A 325 -6.78 4.01 -4.08
CA THR A 325 -5.61 4.87 -4.35
C THR A 325 -5.19 4.74 -5.80
N ASN A 326 -4.84 5.85 -6.42
CA ASN A 326 -4.29 5.89 -7.77
C ASN A 326 -3.06 6.79 -7.82
N ASP A 327 -2.08 6.40 -8.61
CA ASP A 327 -0.98 7.30 -8.97
C ASP A 327 -1.51 8.44 -9.86
N GLU A 328 -0.98 9.64 -9.69
CA GLU A 328 -1.47 10.86 -10.36
C GLU A 328 -1.51 10.72 -11.89
N PRO A 329 -0.55 10.09 -12.57
CA PRO A 329 -0.61 9.89 -14.02
C PRO A 329 -1.74 8.97 -14.49
N ASN A 330 -2.37 8.18 -13.62
CA ASN A 330 -3.48 7.28 -13.99
C ASN A 330 -4.78 8.04 -14.23
N LYS A 331 -4.78 8.91 -15.25
CA LYS A 331 -5.92 9.76 -15.61
C LYS A 331 -7.18 8.96 -15.93
N ALA A 332 -7.01 7.77 -16.55
CA ALA A 332 -8.14 6.92 -16.94
C ALA A 332 -8.93 6.45 -15.72
N MET A 333 -8.25 5.84 -14.73
CA MET A 333 -8.90 5.34 -13.52
C MET A 333 -9.43 6.49 -12.64
N ARG A 334 -8.67 7.57 -12.51
CA ARG A 334 -9.12 8.77 -11.79
C ARG A 334 -10.39 9.37 -12.41
N GLY A 335 -10.46 9.40 -13.76
CA GLY A 335 -11.66 9.85 -14.48
C GLY A 335 -12.88 8.94 -14.24
N ILE A 336 -12.68 7.62 -14.13
CA ILE A 336 -13.74 6.67 -13.74
C ILE A 336 -14.19 6.98 -12.32
N ASN A 337 -13.27 7.10 -11.38
CA ASN A 337 -13.58 7.37 -9.98
C ASN A 337 -14.34 8.68 -9.81
N ALA A 338 -13.92 9.77 -10.46
CA ALA A 338 -14.60 11.05 -10.41
C ALA A 338 -16.07 10.96 -10.88
N ARG A 339 -16.33 10.24 -11.99
CA ARG A 339 -17.70 10.03 -12.48
C ARG A 339 -18.56 9.18 -11.53
N LEU A 340 -17.94 8.28 -10.77
CA LEU A 340 -18.61 7.46 -9.76
C LEU A 340 -18.82 8.20 -8.42
N GLY A 341 -18.46 9.48 -8.34
CA GLY A 341 -18.64 10.31 -7.15
C GLY A 341 -17.54 10.19 -6.10
N TYR A 342 -16.38 9.60 -6.45
CA TYR A 342 -15.24 9.58 -5.52
C TYR A 342 -14.70 10.99 -5.28
N GLN A 343 -14.53 11.33 -4.02
CA GLN A 343 -13.91 12.55 -3.53
C GLN A 343 -12.43 12.29 -3.27
N MET A 344 -11.56 13.17 -3.75
CA MET A 344 -10.11 13.03 -3.56
C MET A 344 -9.73 13.54 -2.17
N LEU A 345 -8.86 12.81 -1.50
CA LEU A 345 -8.14 13.22 -0.31
C LEU A 345 -6.84 13.97 -0.69
N PRO A 346 -6.23 14.70 0.25
CA PRO A 346 -4.93 15.29 0.00
C PRO A 346 -3.91 14.24 -0.44
N ALA A 347 -3.16 14.53 -1.50
CA ALA A 347 -2.23 13.57 -2.08
C ALA A 347 -1.10 13.19 -1.12
N HIS A 348 -0.70 11.92 -1.16
CA HIS A 348 0.58 11.48 -0.61
C HIS A 348 1.68 11.75 -1.64
N VAL A 349 2.48 12.77 -1.38
CA VAL A 349 3.62 13.18 -2.22
C VAL A 349 4.73 12.16 -2.02
N GLN A 350 5.15 11.52 -3.11
CA GLN A 350 6.26 10.57 -3.13
C GLN A 350 7.57 11.36 -3.27
N LEU A 351 8.47 11.13 -2.35
CA LEU A 351 9.74 11.85 -2.24
C LEU A 351 10.91 10.90 -2.40
N GLU A 352 11.97 11.34 -3.05
CA GLU A 352 13.23 10.61 -3.10
C GLU A 352 14.40 11.50 -2.69
N LYS A 353 15.41 10.87 -2.07
CA LYS A 353 16.74 11.43 -1.85
C LYS A 353 17.77 10.42 -2.34
N LYS A 354 18.66 10.82 -3.26
CA LYS A 354 19.82 10.01 -3.64
C LYS A 354 20.78 9.93 -2.47
N LEU A 355 21.27 8.74 -2.22
CA LEU A 355 22.30 8.49 -1.20
C LEU A 355 23.64 8.33 -1.94
N ALA A 356 24.57 9.21 -1.61
CA ALA A 356 25.93 9.13 -2.15
C ALA A 356 26.73 8.01 -1.49
#